data_5387d1e7a28d70c7c7ce9cf41d5c6705
#
_entry.id   5387d1e7a28d70c7c7ce9cf41d5c6705
#
_cell.length_a   1.000
_cell.length_b   1.000
_cell.length_c   1.000
_cell.angle_alpha   90.00
_cell.angle_beta   90.00
_cell.angle_gamma   90.00
#
_symmetry.space_group_name_H-M   'P 1'
#
loop_
_entity.id
_entity.type
_entity.pdbx_description
1 polymer ?
#
loop_
_entity_poly.entity_id
_entity_poly.type
_entity_poly.pdbx_seq_one_letter_code
_entity_poly.pdbx_strand_id
1 'polypeptide(L)'
;MVEIEKPRITCLENAEDISYGKYVVEPLERGYGMTLGNSLRRIMLSSLPGYAATSIKIAGVQHEFSTIPGVTEDVTEIVLNVKRMIMKLHCQEVKTVYIDAVGPCEVTAGDIKADADVEILNPDLHICTLGEDATFNMEITLSQGRGYVSSDRNKTPATVIGVIPIDSIYSPVKKVNYTVEPCRVGDKTDFDKLTLEVWTDSTISAKDAVSLGAKILSDHLTVFTNLSDTVSSGSTIVEKTSDRPECQADHSQAALRRHQDCAYRRCWPL
;
A
#
# COMPACT_ATOMS: atom_id res chain seq x y z
N MET A 1 -8.95 35.13 21.25
CA MET A 1 -8.59 33.73 20.96
C MET A 1 -9.64 33.22 20.01
N VAL A 2 -9.28 32.88 18.79
CA VAL A 2 -10.22 32.23 17.85
C VAL A 2 -10.23 30.77 18.27
N GLU A 3 -11.34 30.29 18.81
CA GLU A 3 -11.56 28.88 19.09
C GLU A 3 -11.69 28.16 17.73
N ILE A 4 -10.65 27.43 17.34
CA ILE A 4 -10.68 26.58 16.16
C ILE A 4 -11.35 25.28 16.60
N GLU A 5 -12.57 25.05 16.11
CA GLU A 5 -13.21 23.75 16.30
C GLU A 5 -12.36 22.68 15.64
N LYS A 6 -12.04 21.62 16.39
CA LYS A 6 -11.23 20.51 15.86
C LYS A 6 -12.02 19.76 14.77
N PRO A 7 -11.44 19.58 13.58
CA PRO A 7 -12.08 18.82 12.52
C PRO A 7 -12.42 17.40 13.00
N ARG A 8 -13.58 16.90 12.58
CA ARG A 8 -14.01 15.53 12.85
C ARG A 8 -14.05 14.76 11.53
N ILE A 9 -13.62 13.51 11.59
CA ILE A 9 -13.72 12.59 10.46
C ILE A 9 -14.89 11.66 10.74
N THR A 10 -15.85 11.64 9.82
CA THR A 10 -17.00 10.74 9.85
C THR A 10 -16.90 9.80 8.65
N CYS A 11 -16.97 8.50 8.88
CA CYS A 11 -17.11 7.52 7.82
C CYS A 11 -18.60 7.37 7.51
N LEU A 12 -19.02 7.72 6.29
CA LEU A 12 -20.43 7.65 5.90
C LEU A 12 -20.80 6.28 5.33
N GLU A 13 -19.91 5.66 4.60
CA GLU A 13 -20.10 4.37 3.97
C GLU A 13 -18.82 3.55 4.13
N ASN A 14 -18.88 2.51 4.95
CA ASN A 14 -18.08 1.34 4.80
C ASN A 14 -18.95 0.37 4.02
N ALA A 15 -18.68 0.22 2.72
CA ALA A 15 -19.22 -0.93 2.03
C ALA A 15 -18.76 -2.18 2.81
N GLU A 16 -19.55 -3.24 2.80
CA GLU A 16 -19.12 -4.56 3.28
C GLU A 16 -17.80 -4.97 2.60
N ASP A 17 -17.54 -4.41 1.42
CA ASP A 17 -16.28 -4.49 0.70
C ASP A 17 -15.24 -3.53 1.29
N ILE A 18 -14.16 -4.09 1.78
CA ILE A 18 -12.96 -3.39 2.28
C ILE A 18 -12.36 -2.42 1.25
N SER A 19 -12.74 -2.59 -0.03
CA SER A 19 -12.21 -1.87 -1.20
C SER A 19 -12.71 -0.45 -1.40
N TYR A 20 -13.81 -0.03 -0.75
CA TYR A 20 -14.37 1.31 -0.89
C TYR A 20 -14.59 1.99 0.46
N GLY A 21 -14.33 3.28 0.52
CA GLY A 21 -14.62 4.11 1.70
C GLY A 21 -14.94 5.55 1.33
N LYS A 22 -15.94 6.11 2.01
CA LYS A 22 -16.33 7.52 1.91
C LYS A 22 -16.18 8.20 3.25
N TYR A 23 -15.30 9.19 3.28
CA TYR A 23 -14.93 9.93 4.49
C TYR A 23 -15.33 11.38 4.35
N VAL A 24 -15.92 11.94 5.40
CA VAL A 24 -16.26 13.35 5.50
C VAL A 24 -15.46 13.97 6.63
N VAL A 25 -14.79 15.07 6.32
CA VAL A 25 -13.99 15.85 7.26
C VAL A 25 -14.61 17.24 7.35
N GLU A 26 -15.11 17.58 8.52
CA GLU A 26 -15.74 18.86 8.82
C GLU A 26 -15.63 19.21 10.32
N PRO A 27 -15.62 20.51 10.70
CA PRO A 27 -15.39 21.66 9.86
C PRO A 27 -13.90 21.88 9.58
N LEU A 28 -13.57 22.34 8.38
CA LEU A 28 -12.22 22.77 8.01
C LEU A 28 -12.23 24.29 7.79
N GLU A 29 -11.14 24.97 8.07
CA GLU A 29 -10.98 26.36 7.67
C GLU A 29 -11.01 26.51 6.16
N ARG A 30 -11.49 27.64 5.68
CA ARG A 30 -11.64 27.92 4.25
C ARG A 30 -10.32 27.73 3.48
N GLY A 31 -10.38 26.94 2.43
CA GLY A 31 -9.24 26.60 1.56
C GLY A 31 -8.48 25.33 1.99
N TYR A 32 -8.57 24.91 3.26
CA TYR A 32 -7.91 23.66 3.69
C TYR A 32 -8.53 22.41 3.08
N GLY A 33 -9.82 22.43 2.75
CA GLY A 33 -10.49 21.33 2.06
C GLY A 33 -9.79 20.95 0.75
N MET A 34 -9.50 21.95 -0.10
CA MET A 34 -8.77 21.76 -1.36
C MET A 34 -7.34 21.30 -1.15
N THR A 35 -6.62 21.91 -0.20
CA THR A 35 -5.22 21.61 0.08
C THR A 35 -5.05 20.17 0.56
N LEU A 36 -5.84 19.77 1.56
CA LEU A 36 -5.80 18.42 2.14
C LEU A 36 -6.30 17.37 1.15
N GLY A 37 -7.42 17.63 0.47
CA GLY A 37 -8.01 16.72 -0.50
C GLY A 37 -7.05 16.41 -1.65
N ASN A 38 -6.44 17.44 -2.25
CA ASN A 38 -5.48 17.25 -3.34
C ASN A 38 -4.19 16.57 -2.87
N SER A 39 -3.66 16.95 -1.71
CA SER A 39 -2.43 16.35 -1.16
C SER A 39 -2.63 14.87 -0.85
N LEU A 40 -3.70 14.51 -0.17
CA LEU A 40 -4.04 13.12 0.14
C LEU A 40 -4.28 12.31 -1.13
N ARG A 41 -5.04 12.84 -2.09
CA ARG A 41 -5.27 12.18 -3.38
C ARG A 41 -3.96 11.85 -4.07
N ARG A 42 -3.05 12.80 -4.18
CA ARG A 42 -1.75 12.59 -4.85
C ARG A 42 -0.90 11.54 -4.14
N ILE A 43 -0.82 11.60 -2.83
CA ILE A 43 -0.01 10.67 -2.03
C ILE A 43 -0.59 9.26 -2.11
N MET A 44 -1.91 9.10 -1.97
CA MET A 44 -2.54 7.79 -2.05
C MET A 44 -2.35 7.11 -3.40
N LEU A 45 -2.37 7.88 -4.51
CA LEU A 45 -2.19 7.32 -5.85
C LEU A 45 -0.73 7.01 -6.20
N SER A 46 0.26 7.67 -5.57
CA SER A 46 1.67 7.57 -5.99
C SER A 46 2.62 6.98 -4.97
N SER A 47 2.31 7.04 -3.68
CA SER A 47 3.32 6.84 -2.64
C SER A 47 3.05 5.67 -1.70
N LEU A 48 1.87 5.06 -1.78
CA LEU A 48 1.56 3.89 -0.98
C LEU A 48 2.34 2.66 -1.47
N PRO A 49 2.83 1.83 -0.55
CA PRO A 49 3.46 0.57 -0.90
C PRO A 49 2.43 -0.43 -1.39
N GLY A 50 2.82 -1.26 -2.33
CA GLY A 50 2.02 -2.35 -2.85
C GLY A 50 2.88 -3.44 -3.47
N TYR A 51 2.25 -4.38 -4.15
CA TYR A 51 2.88 -5.56 -4.71
C TYR A 51 2.57 -5.67 -6.20
N ALA A 52 3.55 -6.08 -6.99
CA ALA A 52 3.36 -6.30 -8.42
C ALA A 52 4.35 -7.33 -8.98
N ALA A 53 4.01 -7.89 -10.13
CA ALA A 53 4.92 -8.68 -10.92
C ALA A 53 5.95 -7.76 -11.60
N THR A 54 7.22 -8.16 -11.60
CA THR A 54 8.33 -7.40 -12.20
C THR A 54 8.86 -8.04 -13.46
N SER A 55 8.82 -9.36 -13.53
CA SER A 55 9.25 -10.10 -14.70
C SER A 55 8.52 -11.44 -14.80
N ILE A 56 8.42 -11.94 -16.00
CA ILE A 56 7.94 -13.29 -16.29
C ILE A 56 8.99 -14.04 -17.09
N LYS A 57 8.96 -15.36 -16.99
CA LYS A 57 9.75 -16.24 -17.81
C LYS A 57 8.88 -17.42 -18.22
N ILE A 58 8.73 -17.62 -19.52
CA ILE A 58 7.91 -18.71 -20.08
C ILE A 58 8.85 -19.67 -20.81
N ALA A 59 8.66 -20.96 -20.60
CA ALA A 59 9.47 -21.97 -21.25
C ALA A 59 9.32 -21.88 -22.77
N GLY A 60 10.45 -21.82 -23.50
CA GLY A 60 10.48 -21.73 -24.97
C GLY A 60 10.26 -20.32 -25.54
N VAL A 61 10.04 -19.29 -24.71
CA VAL A 61 9.82 -17.91 -25.14
C VAL A 61 11.06 -17.05 -24.82
N GLN A 62 11.47 -16.23 -25.77
CA GLN A 62 12.64 -15.35 -25.59
C GLN A 62 12.29 -13.86 -25.50
N HIS A 63 11.14 -13.46 -26.04
CA HIS A 63 10.69 -12.05 -26.06
C HIS A 63 9.17 -11.96 -26.05
N GLU A 64 8.67 -10.79 -25.71
CA GLU A 64 7.24 -10.50 -25.51
C GLU A 64 6.35 -10.61 -26.78
N PHE A 65 6.95 -10.51 -27.96
CA PHE A 65 6.23 -10.59 -29.25
C PHE A 65 6.24 -12.01 -29.83
N SER A 66 6.35 -13.02 -29.01
CA SER A 66 6.31 -14.44 -29.41
C SER A 66 4.91 -15.03 -29.26
N THR A 67 4.66 -16.08 -29.99
CA THR A 67 3.50 -16.95 -29.79
C THR A 67 3.96 -18.26 -29.14
N ILE A 68 3.10 -18.88 -28.37
CA ILE A 68 3.37 -20.16 -27.71
C ILE A 68 2.58 -21.26 -28.45
N PRO A 69 3.23 -22.32 -28.91
CA PRO A 69 2.52 -23.41 -29.58
C PRO A 69 1.46 -24.04 -28.67
N GLY A 70 0.22 -24.11 -29.17
CA GLY A 70 -0.89 -24.69 -28.44
C GLY A 70 -1.54 -23.77 -27.40
N VAL A 71 -1.13 -22.52 -27.31
CA VAL A 71 -1.79 -21.47 -26.50
C VAL A 71 -2.53 -20.51 -27.39
N THR A 72 -3.73 -20.12 -27.03
CA THR A 72 -4.57 -19.25 -27.86
C THR A 72 -4.09 -17.82 -27.84
N GLU A 73 -3.66 -17.35 -26.66
CA GLU A 73 -3.23 -15.98 -26.40
C GLU A 73 -1.75 -15.78 -26.74
N ASP A 74 -1.42 -14.57 -27.18
CA ASP A 74 -0.04 -14.12 -27.37
C ASP A 74 0.62 -13.83 -26.02
N VAL A 75 1.96 -13.89 -25.98
CA VAL A 75 2.74 -13.54 -24.79
C VAL A 75 2.41 -12.14 -24.30
N THR A 76 2.12 -11.19 -25.18
CA THR A 76 1.72 -9.82 -24.81
C THR A 76 0.39 -9.81 -24.05
N GLU A 77 -0.59 -10.61 -24.47
CA GLU A 77 -1.88 -10.75 -23.78
C GLU A 77 -1.70 -11.41 -22.41
N ILE A 78 -0.87 -12.44 -22.33
CA ILE A 78 -0.52 -13.07 -21.06
C ILE A 78 0.12 -12.06 -20.10
N VAL A 79 1.05 -11.22 -20.57
CA VAL A 79 1.65 -10.13 -19.78
C VAL A 79 0.58 -9.17 -19.28
N LEU A 80 -0.37 -8.76 -20.12
CA LEU A 80 -1.45 -7.86 -19.71
C LEU A 80 -2.38 -8.50 -18.67
N ASN A 81 -2.64 -9.79 -18.77
CA ASN A 81 -3.43 -10.53 -17.79
C ASN A 81 -2.67 -10.65 -16.46
N VAL A 82 -1.38 -10.98 -16.48
CA VAL A 82 -0.53 -11.02 -15.26
C VAL A 82 -0.48 -9.67 -14.55
N LYS A 83 -0.44 -8.55 -15.27
CA LYS A 83 -0.50 -7.20 -14.68
C LYS A 83 -1.80 -6.89 -13.91
N ARG A 84 -2.88 -7.59 -14.25
CA ARG A 84 -4.18 -7.43 -13.57
C ARG A 84 -4.30 -8.29 -12.31
N MET A 85 -3.31 -9.14 -12.05
CA MET A 85 -3.28 -9.99 -10.88
C MET A 85 -3.14 -9.15 -9.60
N ILE A 86 -4.03 -9.40 -8.64
CA ILE A 86 -4.03 -8.74 -7.33
C ILE A 86 -3.46 -9.73 -6.33
N MET A 87 -2.35 -9.35 -5.71
CA MET A 87 -1.62 -10.23 -4.82
C MET A 87 -1.16 -9.48 -3.56
N LYS A 88 -0.94 -10.24 -2.50
CA LYS A 88 -0.37 -9.75 -1.25
C LYS A 88 0.83 -10.63 -0.87
N LEU A 89 1.94 -9.98 -0.55
CA LEU A 89 3.13 -10.64 -0.05
C LEU A 89 3.25 -10.38 1.46
N HIS A 90 3.46 -11.44 2.22
CA HIS A 90 3.69 -11.35 3.67
C HIS A 90 5.17 -11.20 4.04
N CYS A 91 6.05 -11.16 3.03
CA CYS A 91 7.49 -10.91 3.18
C CYS A 91 7.92 -9.68 2.38
N GLN A 92 9.09 -9.14 2.72
CA GLN A 92 9.69 -8.00 1.99
C GLN A 92 10.64 -8.44 0.85
N GLU A 93 10.87 -9.74 0.74
CA GLU A 93 11.77 -10.29 -0.27
C GLU A 93 11.08 -10.48 -1.61
N VAL A 94 11.89 -10.49 -2.66
CA VAL A 94 11.43 -10.84 -4.01
C VAL A 94 11.10 -12.33 -4.01
N LYS A 95 9.90 -12.69 -4.46
CA LYS A 95 9.41 -14.06 -4.56
C LYS A 95 9.18 -14.46 -6.00
N THR A 96 9.41 -15.70 -6.30
CA THR A 96 9.08 -16.28 -7.62
C THR A 96 8.02 -17.34 -7.43
N VAL A 97 6.95 -17.23 -8.17
CA VAL A 97 5.86 -18.22 -8.21
C VAL A 97 5.80 -18.89 -9.57
N TYR A 98 5.26 -20.09 -9.60
CA TYR A 98 5.28 -20.96 -10.78
C TYR A 98 3.87 -21.33 -11.18
N ILE A 99 3.67 -21.43 -12.51
CA ILE A 99 2.50 -22.04 -13.11
C ILE A 99 2.98 -23.22 -13.96
N ASP A 100 2.42 -24.39 -13.72
CA ASP A 100 2.63 -25.58 -14.53
C ASP A 100 1.26 -26.15 -14.89
N ALA A 101 0.91 -26.06 -16.16
CA ALA A 101 -0.36 -26.58 -16.68
C ALA A 101 -0.15 -27.43 -17.93
N VAL A 102 -1.02 -28.41 -18.10
CA VAL A 102 -1.06 -29.30 -19.27
C VAL A 102 -2.49 -29.25 -19.83
N GLY A 103 -2.61 -28.91 -21.12
CA GLY A 103 -3.90 -28.76 -21.78
C GLY A 103 -4.62 -30.07 -22.02
N PRO A 104 -5.88 -29.99 -22.48
CA PRO A 104 -6.64 -28.77 -22.72
C PRO A 104 -7.24 -28.17 -21.41
N CYS A 105 -6.95 -26.95 -21.06
CA CYS A 105 -7.52 -26.27 -19.90
C CYS A 105 -7.40 -24.75 -20.03
N GLU A 106 -8.23 -24.05 -19.26
CA GLU A 106 -8.09 -22.62 -19.01
C GLU A 106 -7.21 -22.44 -17.76
N VAL A 107 -6.15 -21.66 -17.91
CA VAL A 107 -5.21 -21.35 -16.82
C VAL A 107 -5.66 -20.06 -16.16
N THR A 108 -5.88 -20.12 -14.86
CA THR A 108 -6.32 -19.00 -14.03
C THR A 108 -5.22 -18.61 -13.01
N ALA A 109 -5.39 -17.47 -12.36
CA ALA A 109 -4.46 -17.07 -11.31
C ALA A 109 -4.49 -18.03 -10.10
N GLY A 110 -5.57 -18.82 -9.93
CA GLY A 110 -5.68 -19.85 -8.89
C GLY A 110 -4.76 -21.05 -9.09
N ASP A 111 -4.31 -21.29 -10.35
CA ASP A 111 -3.39 -22.39 -10.67
C ASP A 111 -1.92 -22.08 -10.34
N ILE A 112 -1.66 -20.86 -9.85
CA ILE A 112 -0.32 -20.44 -9.43
C ILE A 112 0.09 -21.21 -8.18
N LYS A 113 1.22 -21.89 -8.26
CA LYS A 113 1.86 -22.53 -7.11
C LYS A 113 2.51 -21.47 -6.26
N ALA A 114 1.73 -20.92 -5.33
CA ALA A 114 2.17 -19.89 -4.39
C ALA A 114 2.66 -20.54 -3.10
N ASP A 115 3.74 -19.96 -2.53
CA ASP A 115 4.17 -20.28 -1.19
C ASP A 115 3.21 -19.67 -0.16
N ALA A 116 3.32 -20.07 1.11
CA ALA A 116 2.52 -19.51 2.21
C ALA A 116 2.66 -18.00 2.38
N ASP A 117 3.71 -17.40 1.81
CA ASP A 117 4.01 -15.98 1.86
C ASP A 117 3.29 -15.16 0.77
N VAL A 118 2.64 -15.81 -0.19
CA VAL A 118 1.97 -15.17 -1.35
C VAL A 118 0.50 -15.52 -1.35
N GLU A 119 -0.35 -14.51 -1.25
CA GLU A 119 -1.80 -14.63 -1.30
C GLU A 119 -2.31 -13.96 -2.58
N ILE A 120 -3.11 -14.69 -3.37
CA ILE A 120 -3.75 -14.19 -4.58
C ILE A 120 -5.20 -13.86 -4.25
N LEU A 121 -5.59 -12.61 -4.44
CA LEU A 121 -6.92 -12.12 -4.07
C LEU A 121 -7.96 -12.28 -5.20
N ASN A 122 -7.51 -12.48 -6.44
CA ASN A 122 -8.37 -12.70 -7.60
C ASN A 122 -8.04 -14.02 -8.33
N PRO A 123 -8.31 -15.18 -7.72
CA PRO A 123 -7.95 -16.49 -8.28
C PRO A 123 -8.65 -16.78 -9.62
N ASP A 124 -9.83 -16.20 -9.86
CA ASP A 124 -10.63 -16.41 -11.09
C ASP A 124 -10.11 -15.62 -12.30
N LEU A 125 -9.00 -14.88 -12.14
CA LEU A 125 -8.42 -14.10 -13.23
C LEU A 125 -7.87 -15.04 -14.30
N HIS A 126 -8.41 -14.93 -15.52
CA HIS A 126 -7.92 -15.64 -16.69
C HIS A 126 -6.49 -15.20 -17.07
N ILE A 127 -5.60 -16.15 -17.30
CA ILE A 127 -4.22 -15.92 -17.75
C ILE A 127 -4.05 -16.34 -19.21
N CYS A 128 -4.36 -17.59 -19.53
CA CYS A 128 -4.30 -18.11 -20.89
C CYS A 128 -5.13 -19.39 -21.05
N THR A 129 -5.40 -19.78 -22.32
CA THR A 129 -6.13 -21.00 -22.70
C THR A 129 -5.19 -21.95 -23.41
N LEU A 130 -5.10 -23.18 -22.93
CA LEU A 130 -4.29 -24.24 -23.51
C LEU A 130 -5.13 -25.16 -24.39
N GLY A 131 -4.62 -25.43 -25.58
CA GLY A 131 -5.17 -26.42 -26.49
C GLY A 131 -4.77 -27.86 -26.13
N GLU A 132 -5.17 -28.81 -26.98
CA GLU A 132 -4.80 -30.23 -26.84
C GLU A 132 -3.27 -30.39 -26.89
N ASP A 133 -2.71 -31.18 -25.96
CA ASP A 133 -1.28 -31.50 -25.85
C ASP A 133 -0.35 -30.30 -25.59
N ALA A 134 -0.89 -29.12 -25.26
CA ALA A 134 -0.08 -27.97 -24.90
C ALA A 134 0.46 -28.09 -23.45
N THR A 135 1.72 -27.77 -23.28
CA THR A 135 2.35 -27.64 -21.95
C THR A 135 2.76 -26.20 -21.73
N PHE A 136 2.36 -25.66 -20.58
CA PHE A 136 2.63 -24.26 -20.20
C PHE A 136 3.35 -24.20 -18.85
N ASN A 137 4.59 -23.70 -18.88
CA ASN A 137 5.39 -23.47 -17.69
C ASN A 137 5.81 -22.02 -17.65
N MET A 138 5.42 -21.31 -16.60
CA MET A 138 5.72 -19.90 -16.41
C MET A 138 6.23 -19.63 -14.99
N GLU A 139 7.28 -18.85 -14.89
CA GLU A 139 7.82 -18.28 -13.66
C GLU A 139 7.41 -16.80 -13.60
N ILE A 140 6.85 -16.34 -12.49
CA ILE A 140 6.49 -14.94 -12.27
C ILE A 140 7.27 -14.42 -11.06
N THR A 141 8.06 -13.38 -11.26
CA THR A 141 8.79 -12.72 -10.17
C THR A 141 7.96 -11.59 -9.61
N LEU A 142 7.74 -11.62 -8.30
CA LEU A 142 6.92 -10.69 -7.54
C LEU A 142 7.80 -9.86 -6.62
N SER A 143 7.50 -8.56 -6.49
CA SER A 143 8.20 -7.70 -5.56
C SER A 143 7.28 -6.68 -4.90
N GLN A 144 7.76 -6.10 -3.81
CA GLN A 144 7.15 -4.96 -3.15
C GLN A 144 7.77 -3.67 -3.69
N GLY A 145 6.95 -2.65 -3.93
CA GLY A 145 7.42 -1.36 -4.41
C GLY A 145 6.43 -0.23 -4.15
N ARG A 146 6.63 0.90 -4.81
CA ARG A 146 5.76 2.08 -4.72
C ARG A 146 5.54 2.70 -6.09
N GLY A 147 4.31 3.13 -6.36
CA GLY A 147 3.95 3.83 -7.57
C GLY A 147 4.07 2.97 -8.82
N TYR A 148 4.72 3.49 -9.85
CA TYR A 148 4.91 2.85 -11.15
C TYR A 148 6.40 2.69 -11.47
N VAL A 149 6.79 1.51 -11.89
CA VAL A 149 8.15 1.19 -12.36
C VAL A 149 8.07 0.61 -13.75
N SER A 150 8.73 1.25 -14.71
CA SER A 150 8.75 0.77 -16.10
C SER A 150 9.58 -0.52 -16.24
N SER A 151 9.28 -1.31 -17.26
CA SER A 151 9.99 -2.55 -17.62
C SER A 151 11.50 -2.32 -17.79
N ASP A 152 11.91 -1.17 -18.32
CA ASP A 152 13.34 -0.82 -18.47
C ASP A 152 14.09 -0.73 -17.14
N ARG A 153 13.40 -0.29 -16.08
CA ARG A 153 13.98 -0.24 -14.73
C ARG A 153 13.98 -1.60 -14.04
N ASN A 154 13.05 -2.47 -14.40
CA ASN A 154 12.99 -3.85 -13.92
C ASN A 154 14.04 -4.74 -14.61
N LYS A 155 14.57 -4.28 -15.74
CA LYS A 155 15.64 -4.96 -16.48
C LYS A 155 16.98 -4.73 -15.76
N THR A 156 17.52 -5.78 -15.16
CA THR A 156 18.85 -5.75 -14.55
C THR A 156 19.93 -6.22 -15.57
N PRO A 157 21.17 -5.73 -15.48
CA PRO A 157 22.27 -6.16 -16.37
C PRO A 157 22.54 -7.67 -16.31
N ALA A 158 22.15 -8.33 -15.23
CA ALA A 158 22.26 -9.77 -15.01
C ALA A 158 21.01 -10.56 -15.45
N THR A 159 20.07 -9.93 -16.16
CA THR A 159 18.84 -10.61 -16.62
C THR A 159 19.21 -11.72 -17.58
N VAL A 160 18.80 -12.94 -17.23
CA VAL A 160 19.03 -14.15 -18.06
C VAL A 160 18.17 -14.05 -19.31
N ILE A 161 18.70 -14.58 -20.43
CA ILE A 161 17.93 -14.66 -21.69
C ILE A 161 16.67 -15.48 -21.47
N GLY A 162 15.53 -14.96 -21.96
CA GLY A 162 14.21 -15.58 -21.77
C GLY A 162 13.42 -15.01 -20.58
N VAL A 163 14.00 -14.15 -19.76
CA VAL A 163 13.26 -13.36 -18.75
C VAL A 163 12.75 -12.09 -19.40
N ILE A 164 11.44 -11.91 -19.40
CA ILE A 164 10.73 -10.77 -19.96
C ILE A 164 10.40 -9.82 -18.83
N PRO A 165 11.04 -8.64 -18.73
CA PRO A 165 10.70 -7.64 -17.74
C PRO A 165 9.37 -6.99 -18.09
N ILE A 166 8.51 -6.80 -17.09
CA ILE A 166 7.22 -6.15 -17.25
C ILE A 166 7.16 -4.89 -16.41
N ASP A 167 6.34 -3.92 -16.83
CA ASP A 167 6.09 -2.74 -16.03
C ASP A 167 5.19 -3.09 -14.84
N SER A 168 5.56 -2.54 -13.70
CA SER A 168 4.94 -2.86 -12.40
C SER A 168 4.15 -1.68 -11.87
N ILE A 169 2.86 -1.89 -11.58
CA ILE A 169 1.97 -0.93 -10.95
C ILE A 169 1.77 -1.37 -9.51
N TYR A 170 2.48 -0.71 -8.59
CA TYR A 170 2.45 -1.08 -7.17
C TYR A 170 1.33 -0.39 -6.39
N SER A 171 0.68 0.65 -6.97
CA SER A 171 -0.33 1.40 -6.24
C SER A 171 -1.55 0.55 -5.89
N PRO A 172 -1.86 0.35 -4.59
CA PRO A 172 -3.04 -0.41 -4.16
C PRO A 172 -4.33 0.40 -4.31
N VAL A 173 -4.23 1.70 -4.57
CA VAL A 173 -5.37 2.59 -4.73
C VAL A 173 -5.66 2.80 -6.20
N LYS A 174 -6.85 2.40 -6.64
CA LYS A 174 -7.30 2.51 -8.03
C LYS A 174 -7.82 3.90 -8.39
N LYS A 175 -8.58 4.50 -7.46
CA LYS A 175 -9.24 5.78 -7.70
C LYS A 175 -9.41 6.55 -6.40
N VAL A 176 -9.23 7.86 -6.46
CA VAL A 176 -9.53 8.78 -5.36
C VAL A 176 -10.27 9.98 -5.93
N ASN A 177 -11.44 10.27 -5.38
CA ASN A 177 -12.17 11.50 -5.62
C ASN A 177 -12.25 12.32 -4.36
N TYR A 178 -12.29 13.63 -4.49
CA TYR A 178 -12.64 14.51 -3.39
C TYR A 178 -13.53 15.65 -3.88
N THR A 179 -14.44 16.07 -3.01
CA THR A 179 -15.30 17.25 -3.21
C THR A 179 -15.20 18.13 -1.99
N VAL A 180 -15.25 19.44 -2.21
CA VAL A 180 -15.21 20.44 -1.16
C VAL A 180 -16.48 21.27 -1.27
N GLU A 181 -17.23 21.30 -0.19
CA GLU A 181 -18.49 22.02 -0.08
C GLU A 181 -18.39 23.06 1.06
N PRO A 182 -19.04 24.22 0.96
CA PRO A 182 -19.13 25.15 2.07
C PRO A 182 -19.92 24.53 3.23
N CYS A 183 -19.44 24.68 4.46
CA CYS A 183 -20.08 24.18 5.66
C CYS A 183 -20.39 25.35 6.60
N ARG A 184 -21.51 25.27 7.32
CA ARG A 184 -21.92 26.25 8.34
C ARG A 184 -21.70 25.67 9.73
N VAL A 185 -21.02 26.45 10.58
CA VAL A 185 -20.86 26.13 12.00
C VAL A 185 -21.37 27.30 12.82
N GLY A 186 -22.52 27.08 13.48
CA GLY A 186 -23.23 28.16 14.18
C GLY A 186 -23.67 29.29 13.23
N ASP A 187 -23.19 30.49 13.49
CA ASP A 187 -23.51 31.67 12.65
C ASP A 187 -22.48 31.92 11.54
N LYS A 188 -21.38 31.18 11.53
CA LYS A 188 -20.29 31.32 10.54
C LYS A 188 -20.47 30.34 9.40
N THR A 189 -20.37 30.84 8.15
CA THR A 189 -20.49 30.05 6.92
C THR A 189 -19.15 29.85 6.19
N ASP A 190 -18.05 30.23 6.81
CA ASP A 190 -16.71 30.28 6.18
C ASP A 190 -15.89 28.99 6.45
N PHE A 191 -16.56 27.85 6.55
CA PHE A 191 -15.89 26.56 6.75
C PHE A 191 -16.06 25.69 5.50
N ASP A 192 -15.07 24.81 5.28
CA ASP A 192 -15.10 23.78 4.23
C ASP A 192 -15.50 22.43 4.83
N LYS A 193 -16.25 21.67 4.05
CA LYS A 193 -16.50 20.24 4.26
C LYS A 193 -15.81 19.48 3.15
N LEU A 194 -14.85 18.65 3.49
CA LEU A 194 -14.15 17.78 2.57
C LEU A 194 -14.79 16.38 2.57
N THR A 195 -15.28 15.95 1.42
CA THR A 195 -15.71 14.57 1.19
C THR A 195 -14.64 13.87 0.36
N LEU A 196 -14.12 12.76 0.85
CA LEU A 196 -13.08 11.95 0.23
C LEU A 196 -13.62 10.56 -0.05
N GLU A 197 -13.55 10.12 -1.31
CA GLU A 197 -13.94 8.79 -1.75
C GLU A 197 -12.71 8.05 -2.27
N VAL A 198 -12.49 6.84 -1.75
CA VAL A 198 -11.30 6.04 -2.04
C VAL A 198 -11.70 4.64 -2.47
N TRP A 199 -11.15 4.19 -3.60
CA TRP A 199 -11.29 2.82 -4.12
C TRP A 199 -9.93 2.14 -4.12
N THR A 200 -9.85 1.00 -3.47
CA THR A 200 -8.64 0.16 -3.40
C THR A 200 -8.81 -1.12 -4.21
N ASP A 201 -7.76 -1.90 -4.28
CA ASP A 201 -7.75 -3.23 -4.90
C ASP A 201 -8.03 -4.38 -3.93
N SER A 202 -8.42 -4.07 -2.68
CA SER A 202 -8.62 -4.99 -1.56
C SER A 202 -7.35 -5.52 -0.89
N THR A 203 -6.16 -5.20 -1.37
CA THR A 203 -4.90 -5.53 -0.67
C THR A 203 -4.75 -4.71 0.62
N ILE A 204 -5.30 -3.51 0.63
CA ILE A 204 -5.36 -2.59 1.76
C ILE A 204 -6.78 -2.05 1.92
N SER A 205 -7.24 -1.84 3.15
CA SER A 205 -8.53 -1.21 3.37
C SER A 205 -8.50 0.28 2.99
N ALA A 206 -9.64 0.83 2.55
CA ALA A 206 -9.74 2.25 2.23
C ALA A 206 -9.39 3.14 3.45
N LYS A 207 -9.72 2.71 4.66
CA LYS A 207 -9.38 3.38 5.91
C LYS A 207 -7.87 3.41 6.16
N ASP A 208 -7.20 2.28 5.96
CA ASP A 208 -5.76 2.18 6.15
C ASP A 208 -5.00 2.95 5.08
N ALA A 209 -5.51 2.97 3.83
CA ALA A 209 -4.95 3.76 2.74
C ALA A 209 -4.94 5.26 3.07
N VAL A 210 -6.07 5.79 3.59
CA VAL A 210 -6.17 7.20 4.02
C VAL A 210 -5.24 7.48 5.19
N SER A 211 -5.22 6.60 6.21
CA SER A 211 -4.38 6.75 7.39
C SER A 211 -2.89 6.74 7.05
N LEU A 212 -2.46 5.78 6.22
CA LEU A 212 -1.07 5.68 5.77
C LEU A 212 -0.67 6.86 4.89
N GLY A 213 -1.57 7.31 3.99
CA GLY A 213 -1.36 8.50 3.16
C GLY A 213 -1.19 9.77 3.99
N ALA A 214 -2.02 9.94 5.03
CA ALA A 214 -1.91 11.06 5.97
C ALA A 214 -0.61 11.00 6.77
N LYS A 215 -0.18 9.81 7.20
CA LYS A 215 1.10 9.61 7.91
C LYS A 215 2.28 10.01 7.03
N ILE A 216 2.32 9.54 5.79
CA ILE A 216 3.39 9.91 4.83
C ILE A 216 3.44 11.43 4.65
N LEU A 217 2.28 12.10 4.51
CA LEU A 217 2.22 13.55 4.38
C LEU A 217 2.79 14.24 5.63
N SER A 218 2.38 13.79 6.81
CA SER A 218 2.85 14.33 8.09
C SER A 218 4.37 14.19 8.24
N ASP A 219 4.92 13.01 7.92
CA ASP A 219 6.36 12.74 8.00
C ASP A 219 7.16 13.69 7.09
N HIS A 220 6.67 13.96 5.88
CA HIS A 220 7.30 14.93 4.98
C HIS A 220 7.17 16.37 5.46
N LEU A 221 6.03 16.75 6.05
CA LEU A 221 5.83 18.09 6.59
C LEU A 221 6.68 18.35 7.83
N THR A 222 6.99 17.34 8.62
CA THR A 222 7.86 17.45 9.80
C THR A 222 9.24 18.01 9.46
N VAL A 223 9.78 17.72 8.27
CA VAL A 223 11.06 18.30 7.81
C VAL A 223 11.00 19.82 7.76
N PHE A 224 9.86 20.40 7.37
CA PHE A 224 9.67 21.85 7.30
C PHE A 224 9.43 22.49 8.69
N THR A 225 8.84 21.77 9.62
CA THR A 225 8.64 22.29 11.00
C THR A 225 9.98 22.47 11.73
N ASN A 226 10.97 21.65 11.40
CA ASN A 226 12.30 21.71 12.00
C ASN A 226 13.25 22.70 11.32
N LEU A 227 12.76 23.45 10.31
CA LEU A 227 13.60 24.36 9.52
C LEU A 227 14.03 25.62 10.31
N SER A 228 13.28 26.00 11.34
CA SER A 228 13.65 27.14 12.18
C SER A 228 13.47 26.79 13.65
N ASP A 229 14.59 26.76 14.37
CA ASP A 229 14.61 26.66 15.85
C ASP A 229 14.06 27.93 16.54
N THR A 230 13.66 28.94 15.76
CA THR A 230 13.28 30.28 16.22
C THR A 230 11.81 30.64 15.99
N VAL A 231 10.97 29.77 15.52
CA VAL A 231 9.51 30.00 15.61
C VAL A 231 9.09 29.79 17.05
N SER A 232 9.49 30.75 17.90
CA SER A 232 8.96 30.87 19.22
C SER A 232 7.44 30.93 19.17
N SER A 233 6.83 29.83 19.52
CA SER A 233 5.55 29.69 20.23
C SER A 233 4.70 30.94 20.35
N GLY A 234 4.14 31.39 19.25
CA GLY A 234 3.05 32.41 19.27
C GLY A 234 1.65 31.79 19.13
N SER A 235 1.54 30.54 18.89
CA SER A 235 0.26 29.82 18.81
C SER A 235 0.42 28.37 19.29
N THR A 236 0.58 28.25 20.60
CA THR A 236 0.49 26.95 21.25
C THR A 236 -0.95 26.46 21.13
N ILE A 237 -1.18 25.45 20.32
CA ILE A 237 -2.36 24.60 20.45
C ILE A 237 -2.21 23.94 21.81
N VAL A 238 -2.91 24.47 22.83
CA VAL A 238 -2.93 23.87 24.15
C VAL A 238 -3.74 22.60 24.03
N GLU A 239 -3.05 21.46 23.97
CA GLU A 239 -3.67 20.19 24.28
C GLU A 239 -4.17 20.26 25.74
N LYS A 240 -5.48 20.39 25.91
CA LYS A 240 -6.10 20.03 27.19
C LYS A 240 -6.01 18.50 27.29
N THR A 241 -4.97 18.03 27.95
CA THR A 241 -4.97 16.70 28.55
C THR A 241 -6.17 16.62 29.49
N SER A 242 -7.14 15.81 29.11
CA SER A 242 -8.24 15.40 29.99
C SER A 242 -7.63 14.67 31.19
N ASP A 243 -7.95 15.16 32.37
CA ASP A 243 -7.62 14.61 33.68
C ASP A 243 -7.77 13.08 33.67
N ARG A 244 -6.65 12.38 33.80
CA ARG A 244 -6.66 11.03 34.36
C ARG A 244 -6.62 11.18 35.89
N PRO A 245 -7.50 10.52 36.64
CA PRO A 245 -7.40 10.50 38.08
C PRO A 245 -6.10 9.81 38.48
N GLU A 246 -5.31 10.52 39.28
CA GLU A 246 -4.13 9.97 39.96
C GLU A 246 -4.57 8.80 40.85
N CYS A 247 -4.12 7.59 40.50
CA CYS A 247 -4.08 6.51 41.46
C CYS A 247 -2.91 6.75 42.40
N GLN A 248 -3.24 7.18 43.64
CA GLN A 248 -2.33 7.20 44.76
C GLN A 248 -1.78 5.80 44.97
N ALA A 249 -0.49 5.65 44.77
CA ALA A 249 0.24 4.47 45.19
C ALA A 249 0.66 4.68 46.65
N ASP A 250 0.03 3.92 47.52
CA ASP A 250 0.42 3.78 48.90
C ASP A 250 1.83 3.18 49.04
N HIS A 251 2.62 3.88 49.85
CA HIS A 251 3.90 3.43 50.34
C HIS A 251 3.70 2.27 51.34
N SER A 252 4.23 1.08 51.06
CA SER A 252 4.73 0.23 52.11
C SER A 252 5.95 -0.58 51.67
N GLN A 253 6.99 -0.24 52.30
CA GLN A 253 8.25 -0.87 52.63
C GLN A 253 8.34 -2.40 52.47
N ALA A 254 9.47 -2.82 51.96
CA ALA A 254 10.43 -3.76 52.54
C ALA A 254 11.08 -4.64 51.48
N ALA A 255 12.29 -4.35 51.27
CA ALA A 255 13.45 -5.16 51.73
C ALA A 255 13.84 -6.36 50.86
N LEU A 256 15.10 -6.28 50.50
CA LEU A 256 16.12 -7.31 50.56
C LEU A 256 16.50 -8.13 49.31
N ARG A 257 17.73 -7.83 48.93
CA ARG A 257 18.85 -8.73 48.59
C ARG A 257 18.90 -9.32 47.16
N ARG A 258 19.92 -8.78 46.45
CA ARG A 258 21.21 -9.45 46.19
C ARG A 258 21.15 -10.75 45.42
N HIS A 259 21.74 -10.75 44.27
CA HIS A 259 22.95 -11.44 43.85
C HIS A 259 23.07 -11.22 42.34
N GLN A 260 24.10 -10.51 41.94
CA GLN A 260 25.43 -10.99 41.54
C GLN A 260 25.41 -11.77 40.23
N ASP A 261 26.00 -11.05 39.26
CA ASP A 261 27.16 -11.50 38.53
C ASP A 261 27.01 -12.64 37.53
N CYS A 262 27.36 -12.32 36.37
CA CYS A 262 28.38 -12.92 35.49
C CYS A 262 28.11 -12.36 34.10
N ALA A 263 28.90 -11.46 33.61
CA ALA A 263 30.21 -11.59 33.07
C ALA A 263 30.27 -12.70 32.02
N TYR A 264 30.54 -12.44 30.80
CA TYR A 264 31.82 -12.33 30.21
C TYR A 264 31.76 -12.54 28.70
N ARG A 265 32.38 -11.56 28.03
CA ARG A 265 33.50 -11.76 27.11
C ARG A 265 33.24 -12.45 25.78
N ARG A 266 33.51 -11.63 24.82
CA ARG A 266 34.60 -11.75 23.83
C ARG A 266 34.68 -13.07 23.05
N CYS A 267 34.61 -12.93 21.74
CA CYS A 267 35.74 -13.26 20.86
C CYS A 267 35.45 -12.75 19.45
N TRP A 268 36.18 -11.75 19.05
CA TRP A 268 36.83 -11.69 17.75
C TRP A 268 38.16 -12.44 17.89
N PRO A 269 38.81 -13.05 16.89
CA PRO A 269 39.18 -12.45 15.63
C PRO A 269 39.24 -13.42 14.43
N LEU A 270 39.40 -12.82 13.32
CA LEU A 270 40.03 -13.11 12.02
C LEU A 270 39.05 -13.29 10.86
#